data_9ffd7b05b1d46ea562dbd82ee99dd491
#
_entry.id   9ffd7b05b1d46ea562dbd82ee99dd491
#
_cell.length_a   1.000
_cell.length_b   1.000
_cell.length_c   1.000
_cell.angle_alpha   90.00
_cell.angle_beta   90.00
_cell.angle_gamma   90.00
#
_symmetry.space_group_name_H-M   'P 1'
#
loop_
_entity.id
_entity.type
_entity.pdbx_description
1 polymer ?
#
loop_
_entity_poly.entity_id
_entity_poly.type
_entity_poly.pdbx_seq_one_letter_code
_entity_poly.pdbx_strand_id
1 'polypeptide(L)'
;LKEVLKRVRELFKTDKSSISAVFFDKPRILIWFLVSYFVMVSRYVRSSTVYPLFSFMMMSIVLFSYIIFIYFVSSNIAEKILRYANSVRRISTRTEKERLIPIFKEVYSRAFRNNRIIGRKIKPYIVDSIEINAFIIGRNTLVITRGAIETFNDEELKGIIAHEFGHLNNFDGQIALLIKFCTTIFLWIFIAVSLIFKLLEKSFENSFIGDLFGMVRQLLEGVVKFVLFIWTLIISGGSRRKEYNADMYAKSIGYGEQLKCALYIMYDMEIS
;
A
#
# COMPACT_ATOMS: atom_id res chain seq x y z
N LEU A 1 29.93 16.40 13.70
CA LEU A 1 29.11 15.46 14.50
C LEU A 1 27.79 16.10 14.96
N LYS A 2 27.79 17.33 15.52
CA LYS A 2 26.56 18.05 15.94
C LYS A 2 25.60 18.32 14.77
N GLU A 3 26.11 18.62 13.59
CA GLU A 3 25.32 18.90 12.40
C GLU A 3 24.71 17.62 11.78
N VAL A 4 25.47 16.51 11.80
CA VAL A 4 24.98 15.18 11.43
C VAL A 4 23.89 14.72 12.38
N LEU A 5 24.09 14.90 13.70
CA LEU A 5 23.08 14.60 14.71
C LEU A 5 21.83 15.48 14.59
N LYS A 6 21.98 16.74 14.20
CA LYS A 6 20.86 17.65 13.92
C LYS A 6 20.09 17.20 12.69
N ARG A 7 20.76 16.85 11.57
CA ARG A 7 20.11 16.28 10.37
C ARG A 7 19.44 14.94 10.63
N VAL A 8 20.08 14.06 11.39
CA VAL A 8 19.48 12.79 11.83
C VAL A 8 18.25 13.07 12.70
N ARG A 9 18.32 14.01 13.65
CA ARG A 9 17.19 14.39 14.49
C ARG A 9 16.06 15.05 13.70
N GLU A 10 16.35 15.82 12.65
CA GLU A 10 15.33 16.37 11.74
C GLU A 10 14.71 15.28 10.84
N LEU A 11 15.49 14.31 10.38
CA LEU A 11 14.99 13.14 9.67
C LEU A 11 14.06 12.29 10.55
N PHE A 12 14.42 12.08 11.81
CA PHE A 12 13.58 11.37 12.78
C PHE A 12 12.38 12.19 13.27
N LYS A 13 12.48 13.53 13.29
CA LYS A 13 11.37 14.41 13.69
C LYS A 13 10.25 14.46 12.65
N THR A 14 10.61 14.37 11.37
CA THR A 14 9.64 14.24 10.27
C THR A 14 9.05 12.83 10.14
N ASP A 15 9.73 11.81 10.69
CA ASP A 15 9.31 10.41 10.53
C ASP A 15 8.52 9.87 11.74
N LYS A 16 8.64 10.49 12.91
CA LYS A 16 7.86 10.10 14.11
C LYS A 16 6.35 10.22 13.91
N SER A 17 5.89 11.15 13.07
CA SER A 17 4.46 11.31 12.81
C SER A 17 3.86 10.22 11.90
N SER A 18 4.66 9.51 11.12
CA SER A 18 4.15 8.65 10.07
C SER A 18 3.99 7.18 10.46
N ILE A 19 4.97 6.60 11.13
CA ILE A 19 4.88 5.19 11.56
C ILE A 19 3.96 5.08 12.77
N SER A 20 4.10 6.01 13.76
CA SER A 20 3.19 6.08 14.90
C SER A 20 1.75 6.34 14.45
N ALA A 21 1.51 7.28 13.52
CA ALA A 21 0.17 7.58 13.07
C ALA A 21 -0.50 6.38 12.36
N VAL A 22 0.21 5.63 11.50
CA VAL A 22 -0.36 4.43 10.87
C VAL A 22 -0.76 3.39 11.90
N PHE A 23 0.05 3.19 12.95
CA PHE A 23 -0.24 2.20 13.99
C PHE A 23 -1.23 2.71 15.04
N PHE A 24 -1.16 3.98 15.45
CA PHE A 24 -2.02 4.53 16.48
C PHE A 24 -3.38 5.00 15.97
N ASP A 25 -3.48 5.52 14.74
CA ASP A 25 -4.76 5.90 14.15
C ASP A 25 -5.59 4.69 13.67
N LYS A 26 -4.95 3.53 13.45
CA LYS A 26 -5.64 2.29 13.09
C LYS A 26 -5.22 1.14 14.03
N PRO A 27 -5.64 1.16 15.29
CA PRO A 27 -5.23 0.19 16.31
C PRO A 27 -5.53 -1.27 15.92
N ARG A 28 -6.49 -1.50 15.01
CA ARG A 28 -6.80 -2.84 14.49
C ARG A 28 -5.61 -3.49 13.79
N ILE A 29 -4.77 -2.71 13.09
CA ILE A 29 -3.58 -3.22 12.41
C ILE A 29 -2.54 -3.64 13.46
N LEU A 30 -2.33 -2.82 14.48
CA LEU A 30 -1.44 -3.14 15.60
C LEU A 30 -1.93 -4.36 16.38
N ILE A 31 -3.24 -4.45 16.64
CA ILE A 31 -3.85 -5.59 17.35
C ILE A 31 -3.64 -6.88 16.54
N TRP A 32 -3.90 -6.88 15.23
CA TRP A 32 -3.66 -8.03 14.36
C TRP A 32 -2.19 -8.47 14.38
N PHE A 33 -1.29 -7.51 14.39
CA PHE A 33 0.15 -7.73 14.49
C PHE A 33 0.53 -8.40 15.80
N LEU A 34 0.06 -7.85 16.92
CA LEU A 34 0.30 -8.38 18.26
C LEU A 34 -0.32 -9.77 18.45
N VAL A 35 -1.54 -9.97 17.93
CA VAL A 35 -2.22 -11.28 17.99
C VAL A 35 -1.46 -12.30 17.15
N SER A 36 -1.06 -11.99 15.92
CA SER A 36 -0.28 -12.91 15.08
C SER A 36 1.06 -13.25 15.71
N TYR A 37 1.75 -12.26 16.27
CA TYR A 37 2.98 -12.47 17.01
C TYR A 37 2.76 -13.34 18.24
N PHE A 38 1.75 -13.04 19.06
CA PHE A 38 1.42 -13.80 20.28
C PHE A 38 1.04 -15.25 19.97
N VAL A 39 0.24 -15.50 18.93
CA VAL A 39 -0.11 -16.86 18.49
C VAL A 39 1.13 -17.61 18.03
N MET A 40 2.01 -16.97 17.26
CA MET A 40 3.26 -17.58 16.81
C MET A 40 4.19 -17.90 17.98
N VAL A 41 4.34 -16.96 18.91
CA VAL A 41 5.11 -17.13 20.18
C VAL A 41 4.56 -18.25 21.01
N SER A 42 3.26 -18.29 21.26
CA SER A 42 2.63 -19.30 22.13
C SER A 42 2.78 -20.72 21.58
N ARG A 43 2.64 -20.88 20.25
CA ARG A 43 2.86 -22.18 19.59
C ARG A 43 4.34 -22.61 19.67
N TYR A 44 5.25 -21.68 19.48
CA TYR A 44 6.69 -21.97 19.47
C TYR A 44 7.21 -22.27 20.89
N VAL A 45 6.80 -21.52 21.90
CA VAL A 45 7.14 -21.78 23.32
C VAL A 45 6.58 -23.12 23.76
N ARG A 46 5.39 -23.52 23.31
CA ARG A 46 4.79 -24.80 23.64
C ARG A 46 5.53 -26.00 23.02
N SER A 47 6.17 -25.79 21.87
CA SER A 47 6.94 -26.84 21.18
C SER A 47 8.41 -26.92 21.61
N SER A 48 8.92 -25.95 22.38
CA SER A 48 10.35 -25.77 22.63
C SER A 48 10.78 -26.01 24.08
N THR A 49 10.23 -27.04 24.71
CA THR A 49 10.69 -27.51 26.05
C THR A 49 12.16 -27.90 26.08
N VAL A 50 12.77 -28.22 24.91
CA VAL A 50 14.13 -28.74 24.82
C VAL A 50 15.20 -27.64 24.59
N TYR A 51 14.86 -26.53 23.89
CA TYR A 51 15.82 -25.45 23.57
C TYR A 51 15.25 -24.04 23.70
N PRO A 52 15.03 -23.55 24.93
CA PRO A 52 14.37 -22.24 25.13
C PRO A 52 15.20 -21.06 24.57
N LEU A 53 16.54 -21.13 24.64
CA LEU A 53 17.43 -20.08 24.15
C LEU A 53 17.36 -19.96 22.61
N PHE A 54 17.40 -21.09 21.90
CA PHE A 54 17.29 -21.14 20.44
C PHE A 54 15.94 -20.60 19.96
N SER A 55 14.89 -20.93 20.68
CA SER A 55 13.54 -20.45 20.43
C SER A 55 13.44 -18.93 20.58
N PHE A 56 14.02 -18.38 21.64
CA PHE A 56 14.08 -16.95 21.87
C PHE A 56 14.86 -16.21 20.77
N MET A 57 16.01 -16.76 20.35
CA MET A 57 16.80 -16.20 19.26
C MET A 57 16.02 -16.18 17.94
N MET A 58 15.36 -17.28 17.56
CA MET A 58 14.56 -17.35 16.34
C MET A 58 13.38 -16.37 16.37
N MET A 59 12.71 -16.24 17.49
CA MET A 59 11.64 -15.25 17.67
C MET A 59 12.14 -13.81 17.52
N SER A 60 13.30 -13.51 18.10
CA SER A 60 13.91 -12.19 17.98
C SER A 60 14.28 -11.86 16.54
N ILE A 61 14.80 -12.82 15.78
CA ILE A 61 15.12 -12.67 14.36
C ILE A 61 13.85 -12.39 13.55
N VAL A 62 12.77 -13.13 13.79
CA VAL A 62 11.49 -12.90 13.10
C VAL A 62 10.91 -11.53 13.43
N LEU A 63 10.91 -11.12 14.70
CA LEU A 63 10.44 -9.80 15.09
C LEU A 63 11.27 -8.70 14.43
N PHE A 64 12.59 -8.85 14.42
CA PHE A 64 13.51 -7.86 13.86
C PHE A 64 13.36 -7.77 12.32
N SER A 65 13.25 -8.92 11.64
CA SER A 65 12.98 -8.97 10.20
C SER A 65 11.64 -8.31 9.84
N TYR A 66 10.65 -8.45 10.68
CA TYR A 66 9.34 -7.84 10.51
C TYR A 66 9.36 -6.31 10.68
N ILE A 67 10.10 -5.81 11.67
CA ILE A 67 10.32 -4.37 11.85
C ILE A 67 11.06 -3.78 10.64
N ILE A 68 12.13 -4.45 10.18
CA ILE A 68 12.87 -4.04 8.97
C ILE A 68 11.94 -4.02 7.75
N PHE A 69 11.10 -5.03 7.60
CA PHE A 69 10.15 -5.11 6.49
C PHE A 69 9.15 -3.95 6.48
N ILE A 70 8.56 -3.61 7.64
CA ILE A 70 7.66 -2.45 7.76
C ILE A 70 8.39 -1.17 7.42
N TYR A 71 9.61 -1.00 7.92
CA TYR A 71 10.43 0.17 7.63
C TYR A 71 10.73 0.26 6.13
N PHE A 72 11.09 -0.86 5.49
CA PHE A 72 11.32 -0.94 4.05
C PHE A 72 10.08 -0.55 3.25
N VAL A 73 8.92 -1.13 3.56
CA VAL A 73 7.65 -0.82 2.86
C VAL A 73 7.24 0.65 3.04
N SER A 74 7.55 1.24 4.20
CA SER A 74 7.29 2.66 4.46
C SER A 74 8.34 3.60 3.84
N SER A 75 9.36 3.06 3.20
CA SER A 75 10.48 3.82 2.65
C SER A 75 10.21 4.36 1.24
N ASN A 76 10.96 5.37 0.84
CA ASN A 76 10.96 5.88 -0.53
C ASN A 76 11.45 4.83 -1.56
N ILE A 77 12.16 3.78 -1.11
CA ILE A 77 12.65 2.69 -1.97
C ILE A 77 11.46 1.86 -2.47
N ALA A 78 10.56 1.47 -1.58
CA ALA A 78 9.34 0.74 -1.93
C ALA A 78 8.46 1.54 -2.91
N GLU A 79 8.30 2.85 -2.69
CA GLU A 79 7.61 3.73 -3.63
C GLU A 79 8.28 3.76 -5.01
N LYS A 80 9.63 3.80 -5.06
CA LYS A 80 10.38 3.78 -6.33
C LYS A 80 10.16 2.47 -7.10
N ILE A 81 10.21 1.34 -6.39
CA ILE A 81 9.98 0.01 -6.98
C ILE A 81 8.57 -0.04 -7.58
N LEU A 82 7.55 0.42 -6.85
CA LEU A 82 6.18 0.42 -7.35
C LEU A 82 5.96 1.39 -8.50
N ARG A 83 6.59 2.57 -8.50
CA ARG A 83 6.55 3.47 -9.65
C ARG A 83 7.11 2.79 -10.89
N TYR A 84 8.24 2.12 -10.76
CA TYR A 84 8.85 1.38 -11.87
C TYR A 84 7.94 0.24 -12.36
N ALA A 85 7.41 -0.55 -11.43
CA ALA A 85 6.53 -1.67 -11.75
C ALA A 85 5.19 -1.26 -12.42
N ASN A 86 4.71 -0.04 -12.16
CA ASN A 86 3.48 0.49 -12.77
C ASN A 86 3.78 1.47 -13.92
N SER A 87 5.01 1.50 -14.46
CA SER A 87 5.42 2.38 -15.58
C SER A 87 5.14 3.87 -15.31
N VAL A 88 5.24 4.28 -14.02
CA VAL A 88 5.00 5.67 -13.60
C VAL A 88 6.20 6.53 -13.95
N ARG A 89 5.98 7.55 -14.79
CA ARG A 89 7.01 8.52 -15.21
C ARG A 89 6.83 9.89 -14.55
N ARG A 90 7.89 10.66 -14.55
CA ARG A 90 7.82 12.08 -14.15
C ARG A 90 7.12 12.89 -15.23
N ILE A 91 6.51 14.00 -14.83
CA ILE A 91 6.00 15.01 -15.76
C ILE A 91 7.19 15.55 -16.55
N SER A 92 7.21 15.31 -17.86
CA SER A 92 8.37 15.59 -18.72
C SER A 92 8.08 16.67 -19.76
N THR A 93 6.92 16.59 -20.44
CA THR A 93 6.58 17.51 -21.52
C THR A 93 6.26 18.92 -21.01
N ARG A 94 6.46 19.90 -21.89
CA ARG A 94 6.18 21.30 -21.56
C ARG A 94 4.70 21.53 -21.27
N THR A 95 3.84 20.99 -22.11
CA THR A 95 2.38 21.09 -21.98
C THR A 95 1.87 20.48 -20.67
N GLU A 96 2.36 19.28 -20.31
CA GLU A 96 2.00 18.65 -19.02
C GLU A 96 2.45 19.50 -17.83
N LYS A 97 3.66 20.09 -17.89
CA LYS A 97 4.18 20.93 -16.81
C LYS A 97 3.38 22.21 -16.66
N GLU A 98 3.08 22.88 -17.78
CA GLU A 98 2.34 24.14 -17.79
C GLU A 98 0.91 23.97 -17.27
N ARG A 99 0.28 22.81 -17.51
CA ARG A 99 -1.07 22.51 -17.06
C ARG A 99 -1.11 21.93 -15.64
N LEU A 100 -0.42 20.81 -15.39
CA LEU A 100 -0.60 20.04 -14.13
C LEU A 100 0.10 20.68 -12.93
N ILE A 101 1.26 21.33 -13.11
CA ILE A 101 2.00 21.85 -11.96
C ILE A 101 1.26 23.01 -11.27
N PRO A 102 0.64 23.97 -11.95
CA PRO A 102 -0.17 25.00 -11.31
C PRO A 102 -1.36 24.41 -10.55
N ILE A 103 -2.12 23.49 -11.18
CA ILE A 103 -3.27 22.80 -10.58
C ILE A 103 -2.84 22.09 -9.28
N PHE A 104 -1.81 21.27 -9.39
CA PHE A 104 -1.25 20.55 -8.23
C PHE A 104 -0.82 21.48 -7.10
N LYS A 105 -0.07 22.55 -7.42
CA LYS A 105 0.41 23.53 -6.44
C LYS A 105 -0.73 24.24 -5.73
N GLU A 106 -1.80 24.58 -6.44
CA GLU A 106 -2.97 25.26 -5.87
C GLU A 106 -3.64 24.34 -4.83
N VAL A 107 -4.00 23.11 -5.23
CA VAL A 107 -4.63 22.13 -4.32
C VAL A 107 -3.72 21.81 -3.14
N TYR A 108 -2.43 21.58 -3.41
CA TYR A 108 -1.43 21.30 -2.37
C TYR A 108 -1.32 22.46 -1.37
N SER A 109 -1.31 23.71 -1.84
CA SER A 109 -1.21 24.87 -0.97
C SER A 109 -2.43 25.05 -0.06
N ARG A 110 -3.64 24.71 -0.55
CA ARG A 110 -4.86 24.72 0.27
C ARG A 110 -4.86 23.60 1.30
N ALA A 111 -4.48 22.38 0.88
CA ALA A 111 -4.35 21.24 1.76
C ALA A 111 -3.32 21.49 2.87
N PHE A 112 -2.19 22.14 2.54
CA PHE A 112 -1.14 22.49 3.50
C PHE A 112 -1.60 23.56 4.51
N ARG A 113 -2.30 24.60 4.06
CA ARG A 113 -2.83 25.66 4.96
C ARG A 113 -3.80 25.12 5.99
N ASN A 114 -4.58 24.12 5.65
CA ASN A 114 -5.51 23.47 6.57
C ASN A 114 -4.84 22.47 7.53
N ASN A 115 -3.51 22.44 7.63
CA ASN A 115 -2.71 21.55 8.48
C ASN A 115 -3.02 20.05 8.34
N ARG A 116 -3.65 19.65 7.22
CA ARG A 116 -4.11 18.29 7.01
C ARG A 116 -3.08 17.40 6.31
N ILE A 117 -2.08 18.01 5.63
CA ILE A 117 -0.94 17.31 5.01
C ILE A 117 0.35 17.94 5.47
N ILE A 118 0.68 17.79 6.76
CA ILE A 118 1.86 18.42 7.36
C ILE A 118 3.13 17.71 6.91
N GLY A 119 4.09 18.47 6.36
CA GLY A 119 5.49 18.06 6.17
C GLY A 119 5.75 17.05 5.05
N ARG A 120 4.78 16.72 4.21
CA ARG A 120 4.97 15.74 3.13
C ARG A 120 5.41 16.40 1.83
N LYS A 121 6.48 15.90 1.22
CA LYS A 121 6.95 16.32 -0.11
C LYS A 121 6.27 15.50 -1.21
N ILE A 122 4.97 15.72 -1.40
CA ILE A 122 4.20 15.03 -2.44
C ILE A 122 4.66 15.52 -3.81
N LYS A 123 4.77 14.60 -4.76
CA LYS A 123 5.13 14.90 -6.15
C LYS A 123 4.13 14.28 -7.10
N PRO A 124 3.67 15.02 -8.10
CA PRO A 124 2.83 14.48 -9.16
C PRO A 124 3.67 13.71 -10.18
N TYR A 125 3.08 12.62 -10.66
CA TYR A 125 3.61 11.72 -11.68
C TYR A 125 2.50 11.37 -12.67
N ILE A 126 2.87 10.81 -13.82
CA ILE A 126 1.94 10.41 -14.88
C ILE A 126 2.14 8.93 -15.20
N VAL A 127 1.05 8.26 -15.54
CA VAL A 127 1.04 6.98 -16.22
C VAL A 127 0.40 7.16 -17.59
N ASP A 128 1.06 6.68 -18.63
CA ASP A 128 0.55 6.71 -20.01
C ASP A 128 -0.48 5.59 -20.23
N SER A 129 -1.60 5.67 -19.48
CA SER A 129 -2.79 4.82 -19.61
C SER A 129 -3.98 5.62 -20.11
N ILE A 130 -4.79 5.02 -20.96
CA ILE A 130 -6.07 5.58 -21.44
C ILE A 130 -7.16 5.51 -20.36
N GLU A 131 -7.01 4.66 -19.37
CA GLU A 131 -7.95 4.60 -18.23
C GLU A 131 -8.03 5.97 -17.55
N ILE A 132 -9.24 6.35 -17.17
CA ILE A 132 -9.51 7.60 -16.43
C ILE A 132 -9.33 7.27 -14.94
N ASN A 133 -8.15 7.58 -14.40
CA ASN A 133 -7.84 7.26 -13.01
C ASN A 133 -6.81 8.24 -12.41
N ALA A 134 -6.86 8.37 -11.09
CA ALA A 134 -5.79 8.95 -10.28
C ALA A 134 -5.62 8.09 -9.02
N PHE A 135 -4.41 8.01 -8.48
CA PHE A 135 -4.17 7.20 -7.29
C PHE A 135 -2.87 7.60 -6.58
N ILE A 136 -2.75 7.17 -5.34
CA ILE A 136 -1.57 7.41 -4.51
C ILE A 136 -0.76 6.15 -4.35
N ILE A 137 0.56 6.29 -4.53
CA ILE A 137 1.54 5.26 -4.17
C ILE A 137 2.28 5.72 -2.91
N GLY A 138 2.10 4.98 -1.81
CA GLY A 138 2.81 5.25 -0.56
C GLY A 138 2.46 6.60 0.05
N ARG A 139 3.47 7.45 0.28
CA ARG A 139 3.35 8.72 1.03
C ARG A 139 3.51 9.97 0.20
N ASN A 140 4.29 9.89 -0.89
CA ASN A 140 4.82 11.07 -1.56
C ASN A 140 4.51 11.09 -3.06
N THR A 141 3.84 10.07 -3.58
CA THR A 141 3.61 9.91 -5.02
C THR A 141 2.12 9.98 -5.33
N LEU A 142 1.70 11.07 -5.97
CA LEU A 142 0.39 11.19 -6.62
C LEU A 142 0.56 10.82 -8.09
N VAL A 143 -0.23 9.91 -8.59
CA VAL A 143 -0.21 9.48 -10.00
C VAL A 143 -1.52 9.89 -10.66
N ILE A 144 -1.44 10.47 -11.85
CA ILE A 144 -2.58 10.82 -12.68
C ILE A 144 -2.39 10.12 -14.02
N THR A 145 -3.39 9.44 -14.50
CA THR A 145 -3.33 8.78 -15.80
C THR A 145 -3.51 9.79 -16.94
N ARG A 146 -3.00 9.43 -18.11
CA ARG A 146 -3.16 10.26 -19.32
C ARG A 146 -4.64 10.42 -19.67
N GLY A 147 -5.43 9.35 -19.57
CA GLY A 147 -6.87 9.41 -19.80
C GLY A 147 -7.57 10.44 -18.90
N ALA A 148 -7.20 10.52 -17.61
CA ALA A 148 -7.76 11.53 -16.72
C ALA A 148 -7.36 12.95 -17.10
N ILE A 149 -6.10 13.15 -17.54
CA ILE A 149 -5.62 14.48 -17.98
C ILE A 149 -6.34 14.95 -19.25
N GLU A 150 -6.62 14.04 -20.17
CA GLU A 150 -7.29 14.35 -21.44
C GLU A 150 -8.81 14.55 -21.28
N THR A 151 -9.42 13.84 -20.34
CA THR A 151 -10.88 13.86 -20.12
C THR A 151 -11.35 15.05 -19.29
N PHE A 152 -10.65 15.36 -18.20
CA PHE A 152 -11.12 16.36 -17.24
C PHE A 152 -10.57 17.75 -17.55
N ASN A 153 -11.39 18.77 -17.28
CA ASN A 153 -10.92 20.15 -17.27
C ASN A 153 -10.09 20.45 -16.01
N ASP A 154 -9.54 21.66 -15.92
CA ASP A 154 -8.62 22.02 -14.84
C ASP A 154 -9.30 22.04 -13.46
N GLU A 155 -10.57 22.46 -13.38
CA GLU A 155 -11.32 22.47 -12.13
C GLU A 155 -11.67 21.05 -11.66
N GLU A 156 -12.09 20.18 -12.56
CA GLU A 156 -12.39 18.78 -12.28
C GLU A 156 -11.14 18.05 -11.80
N LEU A 157 -9.97 18.29 -12.45
CA LEU A 157 -8.69 17.75 -12.00
C LEU A 157 -8.32 18.23 -10.58
N LYS A 158 -8.63 19.47 -10.21
CA LYS A 158 -8.44 19.94 -8.83
C LYS A 158 -9.30 19.14 -7.85
N GLY A 159 -10.54 18.84 -8.20
CA GLY A 159 -11.44 18.00 -7.40
C GLY A 159 -10.88 16.60 -7.18
N ILE A 160 -10.41 15.94 -8.25
CA ILE A 160 -9.80 14.61 -8.20
C ILE A 160 -8.53 14.62 -7.34
N ILE A 161 -7.62 15.59 -7.55
CA ILE A 161 -6.39 15.71 -6.77
C ILE A 161 -6.70 15.93 -5.28
N ALA A 162 -7.74 16.72 -4.98
CA ALA A 162 -8.17 16.95 -3.61
C ALA A 162 -8.72 15.69 -2.93
N HIS A 163 -9.45 14.86 -3.67
CA HIS A 163 -9.92 13.54 -3.24
C HIS A 163 -8.73 12.61 -2.93
N GLU A 164 -7.76 12.52 -3.84
CA GLU A 164 -6.55 11.72 -3.64
C GLU A 164 -5.74 12.19 -2.41
N PHE A 165 -5.72 13.49 -2.14
CA PHE A 165 -5.13 13.99 -0.91
C PHE A 165 -5.90 13.57 0.34
N GLY A 166 -7.20 13.28 0.23
CA GLY A 166 -7.98 12.64 1.29
C GLY A 166 -7.46 11.24 1.63
N HIS A 167 -7.19 10.41 0.63
CA HIS A 167 -6.57 9.10 0.82
C HIS A 167 -5.17 9.21 1.42
N LEU A 168 -4.40 10.20 1.00
CA LEU A 168 -3.07 10.46 1.55
C LEU A 168 -3.14 10.88 3.02
N ASN A 169 -4.10 11.73 3.39
CA ASN A 169 -4.32 12.16 4.77
C ASN A 169 -4.71 10.99 5.68
N ASN A 170 -5.43 10.00 5.15
CA ASN A 170 -5.86 8.80 5.85
C ASN A 170 -4.85 7.65 5.81
N PHE A 171 -3.66 7.85 5.23
CA PHE A 171 -2.61 6.84 5.05
C PHE A 171 -3.05 5.62 4.21
N ASP A 172 -4.11 5.73 3.41
CA ASP A 172 -4.65 4.62 2.64
C ASP A 172 -3.64 4.07 1.63
N GLY A 173 -2.86 4.94 0.98
CA GLY A 173 -1.79 4.55 0.06
C GLY A 173 -0.68 3.73 0.72
N GLN A 174 -0.32 4.03 1.98
CA GLN A 174 0.69 3.25 2.72
C GLN A 174 0.16 1.88 3.12
N ILE A 175 -1.10 1.82 3.55
CA ILE A 175 -1.75 0.56 3.91
C ILE A 175 -1.90 -0.32 2.68
N ALA A 176 -2.33 0.24 1.54
CA ALA A 176 -2.42 -0.48 0.28
C ALA A 176 -1.06 -1.03 -0.16
N LEU A 177 0.01 -0.24 0.02
CA LEU A 177 1.37 -0.63 -0.28
C LEU A 177 1.84 -1.80 0.61
N LEU A 178 1.62 -1.71 1.93
CA LEU A 178 1.94 -2.78 2.88
C LEU A 178 1.20 -4.08 2.51
N ILE A 179 -0.10 -3.98 2.25
CA ILE A 179 -0.95 -5.10 1.84
C ILE A 179 -0.39 -5.74 0.57
N LYS A 180 -0.09 -4.95 -0.46
CA LYS A 180 0.44 -5.43 -1.75
C LYS A 180 1.77 -6.18 -1.58
N PHE A 181 2.71 -5.65 -0.79
CA PHE A 181 3.98 -6.33 -0.52
C PHE A 181 3.78 -7.63 0.26
N CYS A 182 2.99 -7.62 1.33
CA CYS A 182 2.69 -8.82 2.11
C CYS A 182 2.06 -9.91 1.25
N THR A 183 1.07 -9.56 0.44
CA THR A 183 0.40 -10.51 -0.47
C THR A 183 1.37 -11.05 -1.52
N THR A 184 2.22 -10.18 -2.09
CA THR A 184 3.20 -10.60 -3.09
C THR A 184 4.22 -11.58 -2.51
N ILE A 185 4.79 -11.28 -1.34
CA ILE A 185 5.74 -12.18 -0.65
C ILE A 185 5.07 -13.52 -0.32
N PHE A 186 3.84 -13.48 0.22
CA PHE A 186 3.08 -14.67 0.52
C PHE A 186 2.88 -15.56 -0.74
N LEU A 187 2.52 -14.96 -1.87
CA LEU A 187 2.37 -15.68 -3.14
C LEU A 187 3.69 -16.27 -3.63
N TRP A 188 4.80 -15.55 -3.53
CA TRP A 188 6.12 -16.08 -3.92
C TRP A 188 6.55 -17.28 -3.07
N ILE A 189 6.36 -17.20 -1.74
CA ILE A 189 6.62 -18.32 -0.83
C ILE A 189 5.77 -19.52 -1.22
N PHE A 190 4.48 -19.29 -1.47
CA PHE A 190 3.57 -20.35 -1.86
C PHE A 190 3.97 -21.01 -3.19
N ILE A 191 4.30 -20.20 -4.20
CA ILE A 191 4.77 -20.71 -5.52
C ILE A 191 6.02 -21.57 -5.32
N ALA A 192 6.98 -21.13 -4.51
CA ALA A 192 8.20 -21.90 -4.24
C ALA A 192 7.88 -23.24 -3.56
N VAL A 193 7.02 -23.24 -2.54
CA VAL A 193 6.60 -24.46 -1.83
C VAL A 193 5.83 -25.39 -2.78
N SER A 194 4.90 -24.87 -3.56
CA SER A 194 4.13 -25.65 -4.54
C SER A 194 5.03 -26.30 -5.60
N LEU A 195 6.06 -25.56 -6.04
CA LEU A 195 7.06 -26.09 -6.99
C LEU A 195 7.86 -27.26 -6.39
N ILE A 196 8.27 -27.13 -5.11
CA ILE A 196 8.97 -28.22 -4.40
C ILE A 196 8.08 -29.47 -4.35
N PHE A 197 6.82 -29.32 -3.94
CA PHE A 197 5.90 -30.47 -3.89
C PHE A 197 5.66 -31.08 -5.28
N LYS A 198 5.58 -30.26 -6.32
CA LYS A 198 5.46 -30.75 -7.71
C LYS A 198 6.70 -31.54 -8.15
N LEU A 199 7.89 -31.11 -7.77
CA LEU A 199 9.12 -31.84 -8.07
C LEU A 199 9.19 -33.18 -7.32
N LEU A 200 8.76 -33.20 -6.04
CA LEU A 200 8.68 -34.42 -5.25
C LEU A 200 7.64 -35.40 -5.82
N GLU A 201 6.45 -34.92 -6.17
CA GLU A 201 5.40 -35.70 -6.86
C GLU A 201 5.99 -36.39 -8.11
N LYS A 202 6.72 -35.64 -8.94
CA LYS A 202 7.34 -36.16 -10.16
C LYS A 202 8.50 -37.15 -9.86
N SER A 203 9.29 -36.90 -8.80
CA SER A 203 10.42 -37.77 -8.43
C SER A 203 9.97 -39.14 -7.91
N PHE A 204 8.77 -39.22 -7.36
CA PHE A 204 8.15 -40.42 -6.85
C PHE A 204 6.95 -40.85 -7.69
N GLU A 205 6.98 -40.55 -9.00
CA GLU A 205 5.95 -40.94 -9.96
C GLU A 205 5.68 -42.47 -9.91
N ASN A 206 4.41 -42.84 -9.96
CA ASN A 206 3.93 -44.22 -9.83
C ASN A 206 4.16 -44.86 -8.43
N SER A 207 4.28 -44.06 -7.37
CA SER A 207 4.34 -44.56 -6.00
C SER A 207 3.28 -43.87 -5.11
N PHE A 208 2.84 -44.56 -4.05
CA PHE A 208 1.94 -43.99 -3.04
C PHE A 208 2.50 -42.67 -2.45
N ILE A 209 3.80 -42.51 -2.37
CA ILE A 209 4.48 -41.29 -1.88
C ILE A 209 4.27 -40.15 -2.87
N GLY A 210 4.34 -40.38 -4.16
CA GLY A 210 4.05 -39.38 -5.20
C GLY A 210 2.61 -38.87 -5.12
N ASP A 211 1.64 -39.78 -4.99
CA ASP A 211 0.23 -39.43 -4.82
C ASP A 211 0.00 -38.60 -3.55
N LEU A 212 0.69 -38.93 -2.45
CA LEU A 212 0.61 -38.16 -1.22
C LEU A 212 1.13 -36.71 -1.40
N PHE A 213 2.26 -36.52 -2.10
CA PHE A 213 2.76 -35.18 -2.40
C PHE A 213 1.80 -34.40 -3.30
N GLY A 214 1.17 -35.04 -4.27
CA GLY A 214 0.12 -34.46 -5.12
C GLY A 214 -1.09 -34.00 -4.30
N MET A 215 -1.58 -34.82 -3.39
CA MET A 215 -2.68 -34.46 -2.48
C MET A 215 -2.32 -33.28 -1.57
N VAL A 216 -1.14 -33.28 -0.98
CA VAL A 216 -0.68 -32.16 -0.11
C VAL A 216 -0.59 -30.87 -0.91
N ARG A 217 -0.07 -30.92 -2.13
CA ARG A 217 0.00 -29.75 -3.03
C ARG A 217 -1.39 -29.19 -3.34
N GLN A 218 -2.36 -30.05 -3.70
CA GLN A 218 -3.75 -29.63 -3.97
C GLN A 218 -4.41 -29.02 -2.73
N LEU A 219 -4.19 -29.60 -1.54
CA LEU A 219 -4.70 -29.05 -0.29
C LEU A 219 -4.11 -27.66 -0.02
N LEU A 220 -2.78 -27.48 -0.20
CA LEU A 220 -2.12 -26.18 -0.06
C LEU A 220 -2.70 -25.16 -1.04
N GLU A 221 -2.93 -25.52 -2.29
CA GLU A 221 -3.57 -24.63 -3.28
C GLU A 221 -4.98 -24.21 -2.86
N GLY A 222 -5.77 -25.12 -2.31
CA GLY A 222 -7.10 -24.83 -1.76
C GLY A 222 -7.03 -23.83 -0.58
N VAL A 223 -6.13 -24.07 0.36
CA VAL A 223 -5.91 -23.20 1.52
C VAL A 223 -5.51 -21.78 1.08
N VAL A 224 -4.60 -21.68 0.11
CA VAL A 224 -4.17 -20.35 -0.39
C VAL A 224 -5.30 -19.62 -1.09
N LYS A 225 -6.08 -20.28 -1.95
CA LYS A 225 -7.26 -19.68 -2.60
C LYS A 225 -8.25 -19.17 -1.53
N PHE A 226 -8.49 -19.95 -0.49
CA PHE A 226 -9.35 -19.55 0.63
C PHE A 226 -8.80 -18.35 1.38
N VAL A 227 -7.51 -18.34 1.73
CA VAL A 227 -6.86 -17.21 2.40
C VAL A 227 -6.94 -15.95 1.55
N LEU A 228 -6.66 -16.02 0.24
CA LEU A 228 -6.77 -14.89 -0.67
C LEU A 228 -8.22 -14.39 -0.79
N PHE A 229 -9.20 -15.29 -0.81
CA PHE A 229 -10.62 -14.94 -0.80
C PHE A 229 -10.99 -14.15 0.46
N ILE A 230 -10.66 -14.66 1.66
CA ILE A 230 -10.89 -13.95 2.93
C ILE A 230 -10.19 -12.60 2.94
N TRP A 231 -8.96 -12.54 2.43
CA TRP A 231 -8.17 -11.31 2.33
C TRP A 231 -8.87 -10.27 1.45
N THR A 232 -9.40 -10.68 0.31
CA THR A 232 -10.17 -9.81 -0.58
C THR A 232 -11.41 -9.25 0.11
N LEU A 233 -12.14 -10.07 0.88
CA LEU A 233 -13.31 -9.62 1.64
C LEU A 233 -12.94 -8.59 2.71
N ILE A 234 -11.81 -8.76 3.41
CA ILE A 234 -11.34 -7.83 4.44
C ILE A 234 -10.97 -6.47 3.82
N ILE A 235 -10.28 -6.49 2.66
CA ILE A 235 -9.87 -5.28 1.97
C ILE A 235 -11.08 -4.52 1.42
N SER A 236 -12.00 -5.20 0.77
CA SER A 236 -13.19 -4.57 0.16
C SER A 236 -14.16 -4.01 1.17
N GLY A 237 -14.29 -4.63 2.35
CA GLY A 237 -15.20 -4.18 3.41
C GLY A 237 -14.90 -2.78 3.99
N GLY A 238 -13.68 -2.28 3.85
CA GLY A 238 -13.26 -0.94 4.29
C GLY A 238 -13.34 0.16 3.23
N SER A 239 -13.63 -0.18 1.97
CA SER A 239 -13.54 0.73 0.83
C SER A 239 -14.49 1.92 0.92
N ARG A 240 -15.79 1.69 1.12
CA ARG A 240 -16.82 2.76 1.16
C ARG A 240 -16.53 3.86 2.19
N ARG A 241 -16.06 3.51 3.37
CA ARG A 241 -15.73 4.49 4.42
C ARG A 241 -14.50 5.32 4.05
N LYS A 242 -13.54 4.72 3.34
CA LYS A 242 -12.35 5.42 2.85
C LYS A 242 -12.72 6.43 1.78
N GLU A 243 -13.55 6.03 0.82
CA GLU A 243 -14.08 6.93 -0.22
C GLU A 243 -14.84 8.10 0.39
N TYR A 244 -15.80 7.82 1.27
CA TYR A 244 -16.53 8.87 1.98
C TYR A 244 -15.60 9.87 2.72
N ASN A 245 -14.56 9.37 3.38
CA ASN A 245 -13.60 10.22 4.08
C ASN A 245 -12.77 11.07 3.10
N ALA A 246 -12.42 10.53 1.92
CA ALA A 246 -11.69 11.24 0.88
C ALA A 246 -12.56 12.34 0.26
N ASP A 247 -13.84 12.07 -0.01
CA ASP A 247 -14.83 13.05 -0.48
C ASP A 247 -15.01 14.20 0.52
N MET A 248 -15.19 13.83 1.80
CA MET A 248 -15.33 14.82 2.88
C MET A 248 -14.07 15.66 3.05
N TYR A 249 -12.90 15.09 2.80
CA TYR A 249 -11.64 15.83 2.80
C TYR A 249 -11.60 16.83 1.64
N ALA A 250 -11.89 16.41 0.39
CA ALA A 250 -11.94 17.29 -0.77
C ALA A 250 -12.92 18.45 -0.53
N LYS A 251 -14.11 18.17 0.02
CA LYS A 251 -15.08 19.18 0.42
C LYS A 251 -14.51 20.15 1.48
N SER A 252 -13.80 19.63 2.48
CA SER A 252 -13.24 20.45 3.59
C SER A 252 -12.17 21.43 3.15
N ILE A 253 -11.47 21.17 2.03
CA ILE A 253 -10.48 22.07 1.44
C ILE A 253 -11.04 22.89 0.28
N GLY A 254 -12.37 22.84 0.05
CA GLY A 254 -13.10 23.72 -0.87
C GLY A 254 -13.16 23.22 -2.32
N TYR A 255 -13.02 21.92 -2.57
CA TYR A 255 -13.09 21.31 -3.91
C TYR A 255 -14.23 20.28 -4.06
N GLY A 256 -15.26 20.34 -3.20
CA GLY A 256 -16.37 19.39 -3.22
C GLY A 256 -17.22 19.45 -4.50
N GLU A 257 -17.52 20.65 -5.01
CA GLU A 257 -18.30 20.80 -6.25
C GLU A 257 -17.52 20.37 -7.49
N GLN A 258 -16.22 20.68 -7.53
CA GLN A 258 -15.33 20.25 -8.62
C GLN A 258 -15.22 18.74 -8.69
N LEU A 259 -15.07 18.08 -7.52
CA LEU A 259 -15.09 16.62 -7.43
C LEU A 259 -16.41 16.04 -7.91
N LYS A 260 -17.53 16.63 -7.49
CA LYS A 260 -18.86 16.20 -7.91
C LYS A 260 -19.03 16.25 -9.43
N CYS A 261 -18.56 17.33 -10.08
CA CYS A 261 -18.59 17.44 -11.55
C CYS A 261 -17.76 16.33 -12.20
N ALA A 262 -16.53 16.06 -11.71
CA ALA A 262 -15.69 14.99 -12.20
C ALA A 262 -16.34 13.61 -12.07
N LEU A 263 -16.99 13.33 -10.93
CA LEU A 263 -17.70 12.06 -10.69
C LEU A 263 -18.91 11.87 -11.63
N TYR A 264 -19.64 12.95 -11.98
CA TYR A 264 -20.70 12.86 -12.96
C TYR A 264 -20.19 12.49 -14.35
N ILE A 265 -19.08 13.06 -14.79
CA ILE A 265 -18.47 12.72 -16.08
C ILE A 265 -18.04 11.25 -16.09
N MET A 266 -17.42 10.75 -15.01
CA MET A 266 -17.03 9.36 -14.90
C MET A 266 -18.25 8.43 -14.97
N TYR A 267 -19.34 8.79 -14.29
CA TYR A 267 -20.58 8.02 -14.29
C TYR A 267 -21.23 7.96 -15.68
N ASP A 268 -21.30 9.08 -16.40
CA ASP A 268 -21.86 9.15 -17.74
C ASP A 268 -21.05 8.33 -18.75
N MET A 269 -19.73 8.26 -18.57
CA MET A 269 -18.84 7.47 -19.40
C MET A 269 -18.94 5.95 -19.13
N GLU A 270 -19.28 5.55 -17.92
CA GLU A 270 -19.45 4.13 -17.55
C GLU A 270 -20.77 3.55 -18.11
N ILE A 271 -21.74 4.41 -18.38
CA ILE A 271 -23.08 4.01 -18.89
C ILE A 271 -23.11 4.01 -20.43
N SER A 272 -22.25 4.80 -21.09
CA SER A 272 -22.18 4.92 -22.55
C SER A 272 -21.34 3.80 -23.17
#